data_e4f58cb98636ab906a96cfee91145abc
#
_entry.id   e4f58cb98636ab906a96cfee91145abc
#
_cell.length_a   1.000
_cell.length_b   1.000
_cell.length_c   1.000
_cell.angle_alpha   90.00
_cell.angle_beta   90.00
_cell.angle_gamma   90.00
#
_symmetry.space_group_name_H-M   'P 1'
#
loop_
_entity.id
_entity.type
_entity.pdbx_description
1 polymer ?
#
loop_
_entity_poly.entity_id
_entity_poly.type
_entity_poly.pdbx_seq_one_letter_code
_entity_poly.pdbx_strand_id
1 'polypeptide(L)'
;VMGAALWLTALIGENVHTLEEGSLLWAVMGTILPLLITGGIHLDGYLDVTDARSSYGDRAKKLEILKDPHVGAFAVIGCGIYLLAYAGFFSLIPGKAVPLIGGIYVLTRALSALALVNFPKAKKDGLAAAFSDGAKKRVVTLSMSIYLVLTAAFLWWYGGSVVLGVMAAGAVLSFLHYYQMSKKEFR
;
A
#
# COMPACT_ATOMS: atom_id res chain seq x y z
N VAL A 1 1.42 -6.98 12.41
CA VAL A 1 0.70 -5.96 13.21
C VAL A 1 -0.61 -5.58 12.52
N MET A 2 -0.58 -5.05 11.29
CA MET A 2 -1.77 -4.54 10.59
C MET A 2 -2.85 -5.60 10.33
N GLY A 3 -2.45 -6.78 9.80
CA GLY A 3 -3.39 -7.89 9.61
C GLY A 3 -3.98 -8.40 10.93
N ALA A 4 -3.18 -8.44 12.00
CA ALA A 4 -3.65 -8.82 13.33
C ALA A 4 -4.64 -7.79 13.91
N ALA A 5 -4.40 -6.49 13.71
CA ALA A 5 -5.31 -5.45 14.17
C ALA A 5 -6.67 -5.53 13.44
N LEU A 6 -6.67 -5.73 12.11
CA LEU A 6 -7.89 -5.93 11.35
C LEU A 6 -8.62 -7.22 11.74
N TRP A 7 -7.87 -8.28 11.99
CA TRP A 7 -8.45 -9.54 12.45
C TRP A 7 -9.09 -9.41 13.85
N LEU A 8 -8.42 -8.70 14.78
CA LEU A 8 -9.01 -8.36 16.09
C LEU A 8 -10.29 -7.53 15.94
N THR A 9 -10.31 -6.58 14.99
CA THR A 9 -11.52 -5.80 14.69
C THR A 9 -12.66 -6.72 14.21
N ALA A 10 -12.35 -7.72 13.37
CA ALA A 10 -13.34 -8.68 12.93
C ALA A 10 -13.86 -9.55 14.08
N LEU A 11 -12.96 -10.06 14.95
CA LEU A 11 -13.35 -10.84 16.13
C LEU A 11 -14.19 -10.04 17.15
N ILE A 12 -13.87 -8.76 17.32
CA ILE A 12 -14.67 -7.87 18.18
C ILE A 12 -16.03 -7.61 17.52
N GLY A 13 -16.08 -7.49 16.19
CA GLY A 13 -17.31 -7.29 15.42
C GLY A 13 -18.32 -8.41 15.60
N GLU A 14 -17.87 -9.65 15.73
CA GLU A 14 -18.75 -10.79 16.02
C GLU A 14 -19.48 -10.67 17.39
N ASN A 15 -18.94 -9.86 18.31
CA ASN A 15 -19.48 -9.67 19.65
C ASN A 15 -20.10 -8.28 19.90
N VAL A 16 -19.97 -7.37 18.94
CA VAL A 16 -20.44 -5.97 19.06
C VAL A 16 -21.25 -5.61 17.81
N HIS A 17 -22.57 -5.56 17.96
CA HIS A 17 -23.51 -5.26 16.85
C HIS A 17 -23.18 -3.99 16.03
N THR A 18 -22.40 -3.07 16.56
CA THR A 18 -21.99 -1.85 15.84
C THR A 18 -20.85 -2.08 14.84
N LEU A 19 -20.14 -3.22 14.92
CA LEU A 19 -19.04 -3.60 14.01
C LEU A 19 -19.46 -4.73 13.05
N GLU A 20 -20.76 -4.88 12.81
CA GLU A 20 -21.27 -5.86 11.84
C GLU A 20 -20.62 -5.66 10.45
N GLU A 21 -20.32 -6.77 9.79
CA GLU A 21 -19.80 -6.79 8.43
C GLU A 21 -20.73 -5.99 7.51
N GLY A 22 -20.14 -5.13 6.67
CA GLY A 22 -20.89 -4.25 5.78
C GLY A 22 -21.40 -2.97 6.42
N SER A 23 -21.30 -2.80 7.75
CA SER A 23 -21.68 -1.56 8.40
C SER A 23 -20.72 -0.41 8.02
N LEU A 24 -21.21 0.84 8.18
CA LEU A 24 -20.36 2.01 7.98
C LEU A 24 -19.13 1.99 8.89
N LEU A 25 -19.32 1.58 10.15
CA LEU A 25 -18.21 1.51 11.12
C LEU A 25 -17.17 0.45 10.70
N TRP A 26 -17.60 -0.70 10.18
CA TRP A 26 -16.74 -1.72 9.61
C TRP A 26 -15.86 -1.14 8.48
N ALA A 27 -16.46 -0.44 7.51
CA ALA A 27 -15.77 0.19 6.41
C ALA A 27 -14.77 1.25 6.87
N VAL A 28 -15.19 2.11 7.83
CA VAL A 28 -14.35 3.17 8.41
C VAL A 28 -13.17 2.58 9.16
N MET A 29 -13.39 1.59 10.00
CA MET A 29 -12.30 0.95 10.77
C MET A 29 -11.30 0.26 9.84
N GLY A 30 -11.78 -0.47 8.83
CA GLY A 30 -10.92 -1.11 7.84
C GLY A 30 -10.07 -0.12 7.04
N THR A 31 -10.57 1.10 6.85
CA THR A 31 -9.86 2.17 6.14
C THR A 31 -8.87 2.90 7.04
N ILE A 32 -9.25 3.26 8.26
CA ILE A 32 -8.45 4.10 9.15
C ILE A 32 -7.33 3.31 9.84
N LEU A 33 -7.59 2.08 10.28
CA LEU A 33 -6.58 1.30 11.01
C LEU A 33 -5.26 1.12 10.25
N PRO A 34 -5.25 0.78 8.95
CA PRO A 34 -4.00 0.73 8.19
C PRO A 34 -3.25 2.05 8.15
N LEU A 35 -3.95 3.17 8.09
CA LEU A 35 -3.35 4.51 8.08
C LEU A 35 -2.71 4.84 9.43
N LEU A 36 -3.42 4.58 10.52
CA LEU A 36 -2.90 4.81 11.87
C LEU A 36 -1.66 3.94 12.16
N ILE A 37 -1.70 2.67 11.79
CA ILE A 37 -0.59 1.73 12.04
C ILE A 37 0.66 2.11 11.22
N THR A 38 0.49 2.62 10.00
CA THR A 38 1.61 3.00 9.12
C THR A 38 2.04 4.46 9.28
N GLY A 39 1.33 5.24 10.10
CA GLY A 39 1.53 6.69 10.19
C GLY A 39 1.26 7.42 8.88
N GLY A 40 0.46 6.83 7.98
CA GLY A 40 0.09 7.45 6.71
C GLY A 40 1.17 7.53 5.64
N ILE A 41 2.41 7.08 5.91
CA ILE A 41 3.60 7.27 5.03
C ILE A 41 3.38 6.81 3.58
N HIS A 42 2.55 5.81 3.36
CA HIS A 42 2.28 5.32 2.01
C HIS A 42 1.20 6.13 1.29
N LEU A 43 0.24 6.65 2.06
CA LEU A 43 -0.76 7.59 1.53
C LEU A 43 -0.09 8.91 1.19
N ASP A 44 0.79 9.41 2.04
CA ASP A 44 1.62 10.59 1.81
C ASP A 44 2.37 10.49 0.47
N GLY A 45 3.13 9.41 0.25
CA GLY A 45 3.82 9.19 -1.01
C GLY A 45 2.88 9.07 -2.23
N TYR A 46 1.66 8.55 -2.05
CA TYR A 46 0.66 8.54 -3.11
C TYR A 46 0.16 9.95 -3.44
N LEU A 47 -0.06 10.78 -2.43
CA LEU A 47 -0.53 12.15 -2.59
C LEU A 47 0.52 13.01 -3.30
N ASP A 48 1.79 12.92 -2.89
CA ASP A 48 2.92 13.61 -3.53
C ASP A 48 3.01 13.28 -5.02
N VAL A 49 2.96 11.98 -5.35
CA VAL A 49 3.01 11.52 -6.74
C VAL A 49 1.78 11.98 -7.53
N THR A 50 0.60 11.97 -6.90
CA THR A 50 -0.64 12.41 -7.54
C THR A 50 -0.56 13.89 -7.90
N ASP A 51 -0.10 14.74 -6.98
CA ASP A 51 0.05 16.17 -7.20
C ASP A 51 1.10 16.47 -8.28
N ALA A 52 2.27 15.85 -8.18
CA ALA A 52 3.34 16.02 -9.16
C ALA A 52 2.89 15.63 -10.58
N ARG A 53 2.15 14.53 -10.74
CA ARG A 53 1.62 14.09 -12.04
C ARG A 53 0.55 15.01 -12.58
N SER A 54 -0.34 15.49 -11.73
CA SER A 54 -1.45 16.36 -12.11
C SER A 54 -0.99 17.79 -12.46
N SER A 55 0.25 18.15 -12.18
CA SER A 55 0.83 19.43 -12.61
C SER A 55 1.02 19.54 -14.12
N TYR A 56 1.01 18.41 -14.85
CA TYR A 56 1.33 18.34 -16.29
C TYR A 56 2.68 18.98 -16.67
N GLY A 57 3.51 19.26 -15.66
CA GLY A 57 4.85 19.83 -15.85
C GLY A 57 5.84 18.83 -16.43
N ASP A 58 7.01 19.33 -16.82
CA ASP A 58 8.14 18.49 -17.18
C ASP A 58 8.70 17.74 -15.96
N ARG A 59 9.70 16.89 -16.19
CA ARG A 59 10.34 16.11 -15.13
C ARG A 59 10.92 16.97 -14.01
N ALA A 60 11.55 18.10 -14.36
CA ALA A 60 12.18 18.98 -13.36
C ALA A 60 11.11 19.56 -12.43
N LYS A 61 10.00 20.04 -12.99
CA LYS A 61 8.87 20.57 -12.24
C LYS A 61 8.21 19.51 -11.34
N LYS A 62 8.03 18.29 -11.85
CA LYS A 62 7.49 17.17 -11.04
C LYS A 62 8.40 16.82 -9.86
N LEU A 63 9.71 16.80 -10.06
CA LEU A 63 10.68 16.56 -8.98
C LEU A 63 10.74 17.73 -7.98
N GLU A 64 10.47 18.96 -8.41
CA GLU A 64 10.33 20.12 -7.54
C GLU A 64 9.10 19.96 -6.64
N ILE A 65 7.92 19.67 -7.22
CA ILE A 65 6.66 19.44 -6.49
C ILE A 65 6.82 18.33 -5.45
N LEU A 66 7.49 17.23 -5.79
CA LEU A 66 7.78 16.16 -4.82
C LEU A 66 8.64 16.61 -3.62
N LYS A 67 9.23 17.79 -3.64
CA LYS A 67 10.01 18.38 -2.52
C LYS A 67 9.25 19.46 -1.76
N ASP A 68 8.13 19.90 -2.32
CA ASP A 68 7.28 20.91 -1.70
C ASP A 68 6.53 20.29 -0.51
N PRO A 69 6.63 20.86 0.70
CA PRO A 69 5.89 20.37 1.85
C PRO A 69 4.39 20.72 1.81
N HIS A 70 3.96 21.53 0.85
CA HIS A 70 2.56 21.94 0.72
C HIS A 70 1.78 20.88 -0.09
N VAL A 71 0.56 20.63 0.35
CA VAL A 71 -0.37 19.71 -0.34
C VAL A 71 -1.14 20.47 -1.43
N GLY A 72 -1.06 20.00 -2.66
CA GLY A 72 -1.82 20.57 -3.77
C GLY A 72 -3.27 20.08 -3.82
N ALA A 73 -4.11 20.80 -4.57
CA ALA A 73 -5.53 20.47 -4.70
C ALA A 73 -5.77 19.07 -5.27
N PHE A 74 -4.97 18.63 -6.21
CA PHE A 74 -5.09 17.30 -6.82
C PHE A 74 -4.74 16.17 -5.86
N ALA A 75 -3.79 16.39 -4.95
CA ALA A 75 -3.50 15.45 -3.87
C ALA A 75 -4.72 15.29 -2.95
N VAL A 76 -5.36 16.40 -2.54
CA VAL A 76 -6.57 16.36 -1.70
C VAL A 76 -7.72 15.62 -2.39
N ILE A 77 -7.97 15.91 -3.68
CA ILE A 77 -9.00 15.21 -4.47
C ILE A 77 -8.65 13.71 -4.57
N GLY A 78 -7.40 13.37 -4.88
CA GLY A 78 -6.92 11.99 -4.95
C GLY A 78 -7.05 11.25 -3.62
N CYS A 79 -6.77 11.92 -2.50
CA CYS A 79 -6.99 11.40 -1.15
C CYS A 79 -8.46 11.04 -0.92
N GLY A 80 -9.35 11.98 -1.20
CA GLY A 80 -10.80 11.77 -1.04
C GLY A 80 -11.31 10.59 -1.85
N ILE A 81 -10.94 10.53 -3.13
CA ILE A 81 -11.30 9.41 -4.01
C ILE A 81 -10.75 8.08 -3.47
N TYR A 82 -9.48 8.04 -3.08
CA TYR A 82 -8.84 6.85 -2.52
C TYR A 82 -9.57 6.36 -1.26
N LEU A 83 -9.81 7.24 -0.29
CA LEU A 83 -10.43 6.86 0.98
C LEU A 83 -11.87 6.39 0.81
N LEU A 84 -12.67 7.09 -0.01
CA LEU A 84 -14.05 6.71 -0.30
C LEU A 84 -14.12 5.38 -1.05
N ALA A 85 -13.29 5.19 -2.08
CA ALA A 85 -13.23 3.94 -2.82
C ALA A 85 -12.78 2.79 -1.92
N TYR A 86 -11.74 3.00 -1.09
CA TYR A 86 -11.26 1.99 -0.17
C TYR A 86 -12.32 1.59 0.86
N ALA A 87 -13.00 2.56 1.48
CA ALA A 87 -14.09 2.30 2.42
C ALA A 87 -15.26 1.55 1.75
N GLY A 88 -15.64 1.99 0.53
CA GLY A 88 -16.69 1.33 -0.24
C GLY A 88 -16.36 -0.12 -0.59
N PHE A 89 -15.15 -0.40 -1.05
CA PHE A 89 -14.72 -1.78 -1.31
C PHE A 89 -14.56 -2.58 -0.02
N PHE A 90 -14.02 -1.98 1.05
CA PHE A 90 -13.84 -2.68 2.32
C PHE A 90 -15.17 -3.07 2.96
N SER A 91 -16.24 -2.29 2.77
CA SER A 91 -17.58 -2.64 3.27
C SER A 91 -18.11 -3.96 2.71
N LEU A 92 -17.62 -4.37 1.53
CA LEU A 92 -18.00 -5.63 0.87
C LEU A 92 -17.15 -6.83 1.31
N ILE A 93 -16.11 -6.60 2.12
CA ILE A 93 -15.20 -7.65 2.58
C ILE A 93 -15.80 -8.38 3.78
N PRO A 94 -16.08 -9.68 3.67
CA PRO A 94 -16.54 -10.46 4.83
C PRO A 94 -15.39 -10.67 5.81
N GLY A 95 -15.68 -10.73 7.11
CA GLY A 95 -14.69 -10.87 8.18
C GLY A 95 -13.73 -12.04 7.97
N LYS A 96 -14.24 -13.17 7.46
CA LYS A 96 -13.43 -14.34 7.08
C LYS A 96 -12.37 -14.04 6.01
N ALA A 97 -12.53 -13.00 5.20
CA ALA A 97 -11.55 -12.61 4.19
C ALA A 97 -10.50 -11.61 4.70
N VAL A 98 -10.68 -11.05 5.91
CA VAL A 98 -9.73 -10.09 6.49
C VAL A 98 -8.30 -10.63 6.60
N PRO A 99 -8.04 -11.91 6.95
CA PRO A 99 -6.68 -12.45 6.91
C PRO A 99 -6.01 -12.36 5.54
N LEU A 100 -6.78 -12.48 4.44
CA LEU A 100 -6.26 -12.31 3.09
C LEU A 100 -5.82 -10.86 2.83
N ILE A 101 -6.58 -9.88 3.32
CA ILE A 101 -6.17 -8.46 3.27
C ILE A 101 -4.85 -8.25 4.02
N GLY A 102 -4.68 -8.90 5.18
CA GLY A 102 -3.40 -8.93 5.91
C GLY A 102 -2.25 -9.45 5.04
N GLY A 103 -2.48 -10.51 4.28
CA GLY A 103 -1.51 -11.05 3.31
C GLY A 103 -1.16 -10.05 2.21
N ILE A 104 -2.15 -9.32 1.66
CA ILE A 104 -1.91 -8.26 0.65
C ILE A 104 -1.00 -7.17 1.22
N TYR A 105 -1.21 -6.75 2.47
CA TYR A 105 -0.34 -5.76 3.10
C TYR A 105 1.11 -6.23 3.20
N VAL A 106 1.35 -7.48 3.60
CA VAL A 106 2.71 -8.02 3.64
C VAL A 106 3.33 -8.05 2.24
N LEU A 107 2.57 -8.54 1.25
CA LEU A 107 3.00 -8.64 -0.15
C LEU A 107 3.38 -7.27 -0.72
N THR A 108 2.53 -6.26 -0.56
CA THR A 108 2.79 -4.91 -1.07
C THR A 108 3.98 -4.24 -0.37
N ARG A 109 4.18 -4.47 0.94
CA ARG A 109 5.33 -3.93 1.68
C ARG A 109 6.63 -4.62 1.27
N ALA A 110 6.61 -5.93 1.07
CA ALA A 110 7.78 -6.66 0.59
C ALA A 110 8.20 -6.20 -0.81
N LEU A 111 7.25 -6.04 -1.74
CA LEU A 111 7.53 -5.51 -3.08
C LEU A 111 8.06 -4.08 -3.03
N SER A 112 7.48 -3.21 -2.20
CA SER A 112 7.95 -1.83 -2.01
C SER A 112 9.39 -1.78 -1.46
N ALA A 113 9.70 -2.60 -0.46
CA ALA A 113 11.06 -2.67 0.09
C ALA A 113 12.08 -3.20 -0.93
N LEU A 114 11.69 -4.21 -1.73
CA LEU A 114 12.53 -4.71 -2.82
C LEU A 114 12.79 -3.63 -3.88
N ALA A 115 11.77 -2.86 -4.25
CA ALA A 115 11.92 -1.74 -5.19
C ALA A 115 12.88 -0.68 -4.62
N LEU A 116 12.71 -0.32 -3.34
CA LEU A 116 13.50 0.69 -2.67
C LEU A 116 15.01 0.39 -2.69
N VAL A 117 15.41 -0.86 -2.47
CA VAL A 117 16.84 -1.23 -2.39
C VAL A 117 17.43 -1.68 -3.74
N ASN A 118 16.60 -2.03 -4.72
CA ASN A 118 17.07 -2.58 -5.99
C ASN A 118 16.95 -1.60 -7.16
N PHE A 119 16.03 -0.63 -7.11
CA PHE A 119 15.85 0.31 -8.22
C PHE A 119 16.71 1.56 -8.05
N PRO A 120 17.15 2.17 -9.16
CA PRO A 120 17.86 3.44 -9.12
C PRO A 120 16.93 4.54 -8.57
N LYS A 121 17.47 5.36 -7.69
CA LYS A 121 16.75 6.45 -7.04
C LYS A 121 16.48 7.60 -8.01
N ALA A 122 15.28 8.19 -7.97
CA ALA A 122 14.97 9.42 -8.69
C ALA A 122 15.53 10.66 -7.99
N LYS A 123 15.63 10.63 -6.65
CA LYS A 123 16.21 11.67 -5.79
C LYS A 123 17.38 11.09 -4.97
N LYS A 124 18.36 11.94 -4.64
CA LYS A 124 19.50 11.58 -3.77
C LYS A 124 19.22 11.87 -2.29
N ASP A 125 18.18 12.62 -2.01
CA ASP A 125 17.76 13.11 -0.70
C ASP A 125 16.32 12.65 -0.37
N GLY A 126 15.93 12.82 0.89
CA GLY A 126 14.61 12.47 1.40
C GLY A 126 14.56 11.10 2.10
N LEU A 127 13.38 10.79 2.66
CA LEU A 127 13.16 9.62 3.52
C LEU A 127 13.46 8.30 2.80
N ALA A 128 13.03 8.14 1.56
CA ALA A 128 13.27 6.93 0.76
C ALA A 128 14.78 6.73 0.47
N ALA A 129 15.51 7.81 0.21
CA ALA A 129 16.96 7.76 0.02
C ALA A 129 17.68 7.35 1.32
N ALA A 130 17.30 7.96 2.47
CA ALA A 130 17.85 7.64 3.77
C ALA A 130 17.65 6.17 4.15
N PHE A 131 16.44 5.63 3.95
CA PHE A 131 16.16 4.21 4.18
C PHE A 131 16.96 3.29 3.26
N SER A 132 17.06 3.63 1.97
CA SER A 132 17.81 2.84 1.01
C SER A 132 19.32 2.84 1.31
N ASP A 133 19.88 3.98 1.73
CA ASP A 133 21.32 4.12 2.01
C ASP A 133 21.71 3.43 3.33
N GLY A 134 20.83 3.45 4.34
CA GLY A 134 21.04 2.73 5.60
C GLY A 134 20.79 1.22 5.50
N ALA A 135 20.17 0.74 4.43
CA ALA A 135 19.79 -0.66 4.31
C ALA A 135 20.91 -1.53 3.76
N LYS A 136 21.15 -2.69 4.41
CA LYS A 136 21.99 -3.74 3.83
C LYS A 136 21.22 -4.46 2.73
N LYS A 137 21.39 -4.03 1.48
CA LYS A 137 20.65 -4.51 0.30
C LYS A 137 20.44 -6.03 0.27
N ARG A 138 21.52 -6.81 0.49
CA ARG A 138 21.45 -8.28 0.47
C ARG A 138 20.52 -8.85 1.55
N VAL A 139 20.57 -8.27 2.76
CA VAL A 139 19.71 -8.70 3.88
C VAL A 139 18.25 -8.38 3.58
N VAL A 140 17.96 -7.14 3.13
CA VAL A 140 16.59 -6.74 2.78
C VAL A 140 16.05 -7.61 1.64
N THR A 141 16.84 -7.83 0.57
CA THR A 141 16.38 -8.65 -0.56
C THR A 141 16.07 -10.07 -0.10
N LEU A 142 16.94 -10.71 0.70
CA LEU A 142 16.71 -12.07 1.19
C LEU A 142 15.48 -12.15 2.09
N SER A 143 15.39 -11.28 3.11
CA SER A 143 14.25 -11.28 4.04
C SER A 143 12.91 -11.00 3.34
N MET A 144 12.87 -10.02 2.43
CA MET A 144 11.63 -9.72 1.69
C MET A 144 11.25 -10.85 0.73
N SER A 145 12.21 -11.53 0.11
CA SER A 145 11.92 -12.73 -0.69
C SER A 145 11.32 -13.85 0.15
N ILE A 146 11.83 -14.07 1.36
CA ILE A 146 11.25 -15.03 2.32
C ILE A 146 9.81 -14.64 2.67
N TYR A 147 9.55 -13.36 2.98
CA TYR A 147 8.19 -12.88 3.25
C TYR A 147 7.25 -13.09 2.06
N LEU A 148 7.70 -12.88 0.82
CA LEU A 148 6.90 -13.14 -0.37
C LEU A 148 6.52 -14.62 -0.48
N VAL A 149 7.47 -15.54 -0.26
CA VAL A 149 7.21 -16.98 -0.30
C VAL A 149 6.24 -17.40 0.80
N LEU A 150 6.47 -16.95 2.04
CA LEU A 150 5.56 -17.24 3.16
C LEU A 150 4.16 -16.70 2.94
N THR A 151 4.05 -15.48 2.41
CA THR A 151 2.76 -14.87 2.08
C THR A 151 2.05 -15.64 0.97
N ALA A 152 2.76 -16.04 -0.08
CA ALA A 152 2.19 -16.86 -1.15
C ALA A 152 1.69 -18.21 -0.63
N ALA A 153 2.46 -18.88 0.23
CA ALA A 153 2.06 -20.13 0.89
C ALA A 153 0.81 -19.93 1.76
N PHE A 154 0.75 -18.85 2.54
CA PHE A 154 -0.41 -18.49 3.35
C PHE A 154 -1.66 -18.22 2.48
N LEU A 155 -1.54 -17.41 1.43
CA LEU A 155 -2.64 -17.09 0.53
C LEU A 155 -3.17 -18.34 -0.18
N TRP A 156 -2.28 -19.24 -0.56
CA TRP A 156 -2.67 -20.52 -1.15
C TRP A 156 -3.38 -21.42 -0.13
N TRP A 157 -2.83 -21.57 1.06
CA TRP A 157 -3.40 -22.41 2.11
C TRP A 157 -4.76 -21.91 2.58
N TYR A 158 -4.91 -20.61 2.78
CA TYR A 158 -6.13 -20.02 3.33
C TYR A 158 -7.19 -19.73 2.25
N GLY A 159 -6.77 -19.24 1.09
CA GLY A 159 -7.66 -18.77 0.03
C GLY A 159 -7.74 -19.70 -1.19
N GLY A 160 -6.84 -20.68 -1.28
CA GLY A 160 -6.75 -21.57 -2.44
C GLY A 160 -6.02 -20.96 -3.63
N SER A 161 -5.89 -21.77 -4.69
CA SER A 161 -5.11 -21.40 -5.90
C SER A 161 -5.69 -20.22 -6.67
N VAL A 162 -7.02 -20.08 -6.72
CA VAL A 162 -7.68 -18.97 -7.41
C VAL A 162 -7.39 -17.64 -6.71
N VAL A 163 -7.52 -17.59 -5.39
CA VAL A 163 -7.24 -16.38 -4.60
C VAL A 163 -5.77 -15.99 -4.74
N LEU A 164 -4.84 -16.95 -4.61
CA LEU A 164 -3.42 -16.68 -4.83
C LEU A 164 -3.17 -16.13 -6.24
N GLY A 165 -3.76 -16.75 -7.26
CA GLY A 165 -3.61 -16.31 -8.67
C GLY A 165 -4.08 -14.88 -8.90
N VAL A 166 -5.28 -14.55 -8.42
CA VAL A 166 -5.85 -13.20 -8.57
C VAL A 166 -5.02 -12.16 -7.81
N MET A 167 -4.61 -12.45 -6.57
CA MET A 167 -3.81 -11.53 -5.77
C MET A 167 -2.40 -11.34 -6.32
N ALA A 168 -1.77 -12.42 -6.79
CA ALA A 168 -0.46 -12.34 -7.44
C ALA A 168 -0.52 -11.54 -8.75
N ALA A 169 -1.52 -11.80 -9.59
CA ALA A 169 -1.74 -11.05 -10.82
C ALA A 169 -1.97 -9.55 -10.55
N GLY A 170 -2.84 -9.22 -9.59
CA GLY A 170 -3.09 -7.84 -9.17
C GLY A 170 -1.83 -7.13 -8.67
N ALA A 171 -1.03 -7.81 -7.85
CA ALA A 171 0.23 -7.28 -7.33
C ALA A 171 1.26 -7.04 -8.44
N VAL A 172 1.43 -8.01 -9.36
CA VAL A 172 2.37 -7.89 -10.49
C VAL A 172 1.93 -6.76 -11.43
N LEU A 173 0.66 -6.70 -11.82
CA LEU A 173 0.13 -5.65 -12.69
C LEU A 173 0.30 -4.26 -12.06
N SER A 174 -0.04 -4.10 -10.79
CA SER A 174 0.12 -2.84 -10.07
C SER A 174 1.59 -2.43 -9.97
N PHE A 175 2.49 -3.40 -9.71
CA PHE A 175 3.91 -3.15 -9.62
C PHE A 175 4.53 -2.77 -10.97
N LEU A 176 4.14 -3.43 -12.05
CA LEU A 176 4.58 -3.10 -13.41
C LEU A 176 4.06 -1.73 -13.84
N HIS A 177 2.78 -1.41 -13.54
CA HIS A 177 2.23 -0.09 -13.80
C HIS A 177 3.00 1.00 -13.04
N TYR A 178 3.23 0.80 -11.74
CA TYR A 178 4.05 1.71 -10.92
C TYR A 178 5.45 1.89 -11.49
N TYR A 179 6.12 0.81 -11.88
CA TYR A 179 7.46 0.86 -12.45
C TYR A 179 7.51 1.64 -13.77
N GLN A 180 6.58 1.38 -14.68
CA GLN A 180 6.47 2.08 -15.96
C GLN A 180 6.16 3.57 -15.75
N MET A 181 5.20 3.88 -14.90
CA MET A 181 4.84 5.24 -14.50
C MET A 181 6.06 5.98 -13.92
N SER A 182 6.75 5.37 -12.97
CA SER A 182 7.93 5.96 -12.34
C SER A 182 9.05 6.26 -13.35
N LYS A 183 9.28 5.37 -14.32
CA LYS A 183 10.24 5.62 -15.41
C LYS A 183 9.81 6.76 -16.31
N LYS A 184 8.54 6.81 -16.67
CA LYS A 184 8.03 7.83 -17.62
C LYS A 184 8.01 9.22 -16.98
N GLU A 185 7.59 9.32 -15.74
CA GLU A 185 7.28 10.60 -15.09
C GLU A 185 8.49 11.21 -14.33
N PHE A 186 9.40 10.37 -13.81
CA PHE A 186 10.43 10.81 -12.86
C PHE A 186 11.87 10.40 -13.24
N ARG A 187 12.06 9.69 -14.32
CA ARG A 187 13.38 9.27 -14.84
C ARG A 187 13.57 9.69 -16.29
#